data_ecd032ab3e11fd7bcd1feef69f6c2ec7
#
_entry.id   ecd032ab3e11fd7bcd1feef69f6c2ec7
#
_cell.length_a   1.000
_cell.length_b   1.000
_cell.length_c   1.000
_cell.angle_alpha   90.00
_cell.angle_beta   90.00
_cell.angle_gamma   90.00
#
_symmetry.space_group_name_H-M   'P 1'
#
loop_
_entity.id
_entity.type
_entity.pdbx_description
1 polymer ?
#
loop_
_entity_poly.entity_id
_entity_poly.type
_entity_poly.pdbx_seq_one_letter_code
_entity_poly.pdbx_strand_id
1 'polypeptide(L)'
;MKNHIANLGVIYAHMNHVDHYVLTYGIEFHEFCQAFPDLSNLLLLRHRYEDGNFNLHTLLEYVDADSIKQLIEDNVAAYGDFCWIDFDDEEALNRLDGQEIAELLYLGHIKNHLRIPFYRKLNNRFAYLSHEDGWLNKTYYRTMDDFYITLGSSISMKLNDKGEKTFFGRRKRKEIPEIPVEILYPFIEEMKEGMIISIEKAVHTRTSVEIPIWVIGDFYDMEEMYEEYKEIHDRPLDGKIVFDRKEKEWKAYVK
;
A
#
# COMPACT_ATOMS: atom_id res chain seq x y z
N MET A 1 3.93 -7.76 -21.52
CA MET A 1 2.78 -8.09 -20.66
C MET A 1 2.83 -7.34 -19.33
N LYS A 2 3.96 -7.32 -18.59
CA LYS A 2 4.12 -6.60 -17.31
C LYS A 2 3.65 -5.12 -17.32
N ASN A 3 3.89 -4.35 -18.39
CA ASN A 3 3.47 -2.94 -18.46
C ASN A 3 1.94 -2.71 -18.58
N HIS A 4 1.15 -3.74 -18.86
CA HIS A 4 -0.31 -3.61 -18.98
C HIS A 4 -1.01 -3.77 -17.63
N ILE A 5 -0.45 -4.58 -16.75
CA ILE A 5 -1.03 -4.90 -15.44
C ILE A 5 -0.83 -3.73 -14.48
N ALA A 6 0.31 -3.05 -14.57
CA ALA A 6 0.67 -1.88 -13.77
C ALA A 6 -0.31 -0.69 -13.84
N ASN A 7 -1.07 -0.59 -14.92
CA ASN A 7 -2.03 0.50 -15.15
C ASN A 7 -3.48 0.11 -14.86
N LEU A 8 -3.70 -1.04 -14.25
CA LEU A 8 -5.03 -1.46 -13.87
C LEU A 8 -5.60 -0.51 -12.84
N GLY A 9 -6.41 0.28 -12.92
CA GLY A 9 -7.00 1.09 -11.87
C GLY A 9 -7.77 0.23 -10.86
N VAL A 10 -7.09 -0.77 -10.32
CA VAL A 10 -7.60 -1.67 -9.29
C VAL A 10 -6.64 -1.72 -8.12
N ILE A 11 -7.20 -1.94 -6.92
CA ILE A 11 -6.44 -2.26 -5.72
C ILE A 11 -6.95 -3.61 -5.22
N TYR A 12 -6.05 -4.56 -5.04
CA TYR A 12 -6.33 -5.79 -4.33
C TYR A 12 -5.79 -5.68 -2.91
N ALA A 13 -6.53 -6.20 -1.95
CA ALA A 13 -6.12 -6.30 -0.55
C ALA A 13 -6.55 -7.64 0.04
N HIS A 14 -5.57 -8.39 0.56
CA HIS A 14 -5.82 -9.60 1.34
C HIS A 14 -5.14 -9.50 2.69
N MET A 15 -5.95 -9.54 3.74
CA MET A 15 -5.52 -9.39 5.12
C MET A 15 -5.28 -10.75 5.78
N ASN A 16 -4.04 -11.05 6.10
CA ASN A 16 -3.70 -12.20 6.94
C ASN A 16 -3.64 -11.77 8.42
N HIS A 17 -4.72 -12.03 9.15
CA HIS A 17 -4.84 -11.64 10.55
C HIS A 17 -4.02 -12.54 11.51
N VAL A 18 -3.62 -13.75 11.07
CA VAL A 18 -2.81 -14.68 11.89
C VAL A 18 -1.38 -14.19 11.97
N ASP A 19 -0.83 -13.78 10.83
CA ASP A 19 0.55 -13.34 10.69
C ASP A 19 0.71 -11.80 10.69
N HIS A 20 -0.38 -11.06 10.89
CA HIS A 20 -0.41 -9.60 10.99
C HIS A 20 0.18 -8.86 9.78
N TYR A 21 -0.13 -9.31 8.56
CA TYR A 21 0.25 -8.57 7.35
C TYR A 21 -0.94 -8.40 6.40
N VAL A 22 -0.77 -7.48 5.46
CA VAL A 22 -1.67 -7.31 4.32
C VAL A 22 -0.88 -7.50 3.04
N LEU A 23 -1.39 -8.35 2.15
CA LEU A 23 -0.96 -8.39 0.77
C LEU A 23 -1.74 -7.32 0.01
N THR A 24 -1.05 -6.45 -0.69
CA THR A 24 -1.67 -5.44 -1.53
C THR A 24 -1.08 -5.46 -2.93
N TYR A 25 -1.96 -5.23 -3.90
CA TYR A 25 -1.59 -4.98 -5.27
C TYR A 25 -2.24 -3.66 -5.73
N GLY A 26 -1.54 -2.89 -6.56
CA GLY A 26 -2.06 -1.63 -7.08
C GLY A 26 -1.93 -0.44 -6.12
N ILE A 27 -1.19 -0.58 -5.01
CA ILE A 27 -0.73 0.54 -4.18
C ILE A 27 0.77 0.71 -4.46
N GLU A 28 1.13 1.83 -5.06
CA GLU A 28 2.52 2.15 -5.35
C GLU A 28 3.24 2.70 -4.11
N PHE A 29 4.58 2.59 -4.08
CA PHE A 29 5.35 3.04 -2.93
C PHE A 29 5.15 4.53 -2.60
N HIS A 30 5.04 5.39 -3.60
CA HIS A 30 4.78 6.82 -3.37
C HIS A 30 3.39 7.06 -2.74
N GLU A 31 2.36 6.28 -3.11
CA GLU A 31 1.03 6.33 -2.52
C GLU A 31 1.06 5.83 -1.08
N PHE A 32 1.81 4.74 -0.84
CA PHE A 32 2.04 4.23 0.51
C PHE A 32 2.68 5.28 1.42
N CYS A 33 3.76 5.94 0.97
CA CYS A 33 4.46 6.95 1.76
C CYS A 33 3.62 8.18 2.08
N GLN A 34 2.66 8.54 1.24
CA GLN A 34 1.76 9.67 1.53
C GLN A 34 0.86 9.44 2.75
N ALA A 35 0.59 8.19 3.08
CA ALA A 35 -0.13 7.84 4.31
C ALA A 35 0.70 8.07 5.59
N PHE A 36 2.01 8.29 5.44
CA PHE A 36 2.96 8.47 6.55
C PHE A 36 3.73 9.80 6.40
N PRO A 37 3.06 10.96 6.56
CA PRO A 37 3.70 12.26 6.35
C PRO A 37 4.82 12.57 7.34
N ASP A 38 4.86 11.88 8.46
CA ASP A 38 5.84 11.96 9.54
C ASP A 38 6.95 10.90 9.43
N LEU A 39 7.06 10.23 8.27
CA LEU A 39 8.11 9.24 8.03
C LEU A 39 9.49 9.91 8.07
N SER A 40 10.32 9.49 9.04
CA SER A 40 11.61 10.11 9.31
C SER A 40 12.77 9.33 8.72
N ASN A 41 12.76 8.00 8.84
CA ASN A 41 13.85 7.16 8.37
C ASN A 41 13.34 5.82 7.86
N LEU A 42 14.06 5.25 6.88
CA LEU A 42 13.84 3.89 6.38
C LEU A 42 15.14 3.09 6.40
N LEU A 43 15.12 1.95 7.05
CA LEU A 43 16.18 0.96 7.03
C LEU A 43 16.02 0.09 5.77
N LEU A 44 17.07 0.02 4.95
CA LEU A 44 17.07 -0.67 3.66
C LEU A 44 17.68 -2.07 3.83
N LEU A 45 16.84 -3.10 3.95
CA LEU A 45 17.32 -4.46 4.26
C LEU A 45 17.72 -5.26 3.02
N ARG A 46 17.22 -4.92 1.86
CA ARG A 46 17.49 -5.70 0.64
C ARG A 46 17.91 -4.86 -0.55
N HIS A 47 17.54 -3.65 -0.67
CA HIS A 47 17.95 -2.79 -1.79
C HIS A 47 18.79 -1.64 -1.26
N ARG A 48 19.82 -1.26 -2.03
CA ARG A 48 20.70 -0.14 -1.75
C ARG A 48 20.18 1.12 -2.44
N TYR A 49 20.46 2.24 -1.83
CA TYR A 49 20.21 3.55 -2.39
C TYR A 49 21.53 4.33 -2.43
N GLU A 50 21.94 4.87 -3.61
CA GLU A 50 23.27 5.47 -3.79
C GLU A 50 23.55 6.61 -2.83
N ASP A 51 22.52 7.41 -2.51
CA ASP A 51 22.60 8.54 -1.57
C ASP A 51 22.18 8.16 -0.13
N GLY A 52 22.15 6.87 0.18
CA GLY A 52 21.80 6.37 1.52
C GLY A 52 22.94 6.54 2.52
N ASN A 53 22.56 6.57 3.79
CA ASN A 53 23.48 6.55 4.92
C ASN A 53 23.85 5.11 5.29
N PHE A 54 24.94 4.93 6.04
CA PHE A 54 25.40 3.63 6.48
C PHE A 54 25.65 3.63 7.99
N ASN A 55 24.98 2.74 8.72
CA ASN A 55 25.18 2.61 10.15
C ASN A 55 26.29 1.60 10.46
N LEU A 56 27.36 2.04 11.13
CA LEU A 56 28.55 1.23 11.42
C LEU A 56 28.31 0.11 12.45
N HIS A 57 27.33 0.24 13.33
CA HIS A 57 27.02 -0.77 14.32
C HIS A 57 26.27 -1.96 13.71
N THR A 58 25.25 -1.68 12.90
CA THR A 58 24.40 -2.73 12.30
C THR A 58 24.94 -3.23 10.95
N LEU A 59 25.83 -2.47 10.29
CA LEU A 59 26.26 -2.66 8.91
C LEU A 59 25.10 -2.62 7.90
N LEU A 60 24.04 -1.90 8.24
CA LEU A 60 22.86 -1.72 7.38
C LEU A 60 22.81 -0.31 6.80
N GLU A 61 22.25 -0.19 5.63
CA GLU A 61 22.00 1.09 4.97
C GLU A 61 20.62 1.64 5.37
N TYR A 62 20.51 2.96 5.43
CA TYR A 62 19.26 3.64 5.71
C TYR A 62 19.18 4.98 4.98
N VAL A 63 17.98 5.49 4.84
CA VAL A 63 17.70 6.84 4.34
C VAL A 63 16.98 7.66 5.39
N ASP A 64 17.32 8.94 5.45
CA ASP A 64 16.67 9.92 6.32
C ASP A 64 15.50 10.62 5.59
N ALA A 65 14.80 11.51 6.29
CA ALA A 65 13.62 12.21 5.77
C ALA A 65 13.87 12.98 4.48
N ASP A 66 15.06 13.52 4.26
CA ASP A 66 15.37 14.27 3.04
C ASP A 66 15.63 13.33 1.86
N SER A 67 16.33 12.24 2.09
CA SER A 67 16.56 11.18 1.09
C SER A 67 15.28 10.40 0.77
N ILE A 68 14.37 10.21 1.73
CA ILE A 68 13.06 9.58 1.49
C ILE A 68 12.24 10.35 0.44
N LYS A 69 12.30 11.68 0.42
CA LYS A 69 11.59 12.48 -0.57
C LYS A 69 12.06 12.19 -1.99
N GLN A 70 13.36 12.00 -2.17
CA GLN A 70 13.94 11.63 -3.46
C GLN A 70 13.58 10.19 -3.82
N LEU A 71 13.68 9.28 -2.85
CA LEU A 71 13.33 7.87 -3.02
C LEU A 71 11.85 7.68 -3.44
N ILE A 72 10.93 8.50 -2.93
CA ILE A 72 9.51 8.50 -3.32
C ILE A 72 9.32 8.92 -4.79
N GLU A 73 10.16 9.82 -5.30
CA GLU A 73 10.11 10.26 -6.70
C GLU A 73 10.75 9.27 -7.67
N ASP A 74 11.55 8.33 -7.16
CA ASP A 74 12.22 7.32 -7.96
C ASP A 74 11.25 6.23 -8.44
N ASN A 75 11.61 5.62 -9.56
CA ASN A 75 10.91 4.43 -10.04
C ASN A 75 11.34 3.19 -9.26
N VAL A 76 10.79 3.01 -8.06
CA VAL A 76 11.11 1.87 -7.18
C VAL A 76 10.73 0.51 -7.79
N ALA A 77 9.83 0.47 -8.77
CA ALA A 77 9.54 -0.74 -9.55
C ALA A 77 10.78 -1.27 -10.30
N ALA A 78 11.75 -0.41 -10.58
CA ALA A 78 13.02 -0.82 -11.19
C ALA A 78 13.98 -1.50 -10.20
N TYR A 79 13.69 -1.45 -8.90
CA TYR A 79 14.56 -2.03 -7.86
C TYR A 79 14.39 -3.55 -7.71
N GLY A 80 13.37 -4.14 -8.31
CA GLY A 80 13.02 -5.54 -8.07
C GLY A 80 12.40 -5.71 -6.69
N ASP A 81 12.69 -6.86 -6.05
CA ASP A 81 12.23 -7.11 -4.69
C ASP A 81 13.06 -6.33 -3.68
N PHE A 82 12.40 -5.64 -2.76
CA PHE A 82 13.06 -4.91 -1.67
C PHE A 82 12.32 -5.05 -0.34
N CYS A 83 13.01 -4.74 0.76
CA CYS A 83 12.44 -4.79 2.11
C CYS A 83 12.92 -3.57 2.90
N TRP A 84 11.96 -2.74 3.34
CA TRP A 84 12.23 -1.52 4.09
C TRP A 84 11.40 -1.46 5.36
N ILE A 85 12.01 -0.93 6.42
CA ILE A 85 11.39 -0.78 7.74
C ILE A 85 11.59 0.66 8.19
N ASP A 86 10.55 1.32 8.68
CA ASP A 86 10.69 2.63 9.31
C ASP A 86 11.33 2.53 10.71
N PHE A 87 11.95 3.60 11.13
CA PHE A 87 12.52 3.72 12.48
C PHE A 87 12.65 5.19 12.90
N ASP A 88 12.76 5.43 14.22
CA ASP A 88 12.71 6.77 14.79
C ASP A 88 13.97 7.59 14.44
N ASP A 89 15.14 7.10 14.82
CA ASP A 89 16.42 7.81 14.70
C ASP A 89 17.63 6.85 14.62
N GLU A 90 18.80 7.37 14.24
CA GLU A 90 20.01 6.56 14.10
C GLU A 90 20.45 5.93 15.42
N GLU A 91 20.17 6.56 16.57
CA GLU A 91 20.46 6.01 17.88
C GLU A 91 19.68 4.69 18.12
N ALA A 92 18.50 4.56 17.53
CA ALA A 92 17.72 3.33 17.57
C ALA A 92 18.49 2.15 16.94
N LEU A 93 19.20 2.39 15.83
CA LEU A 93 20.04 1.37 15.18
C LEU A 93 21.22 0.96 16.08
N ASN A 94 21.85 1.91 16.78
CA ASN A 94 22.98 1.64 17.66
C ASN A 94 22.59 0.83 18.90
N ARG A 95 21.32 0.78 19.27
CA ARG A 95 20.78 -0.02 20.37
C ARG A 95 20.42 -1.45 20.02
N LEU A 96 20.37 -1.81 18.72
CA LEU A 96 20.06 -3.17 18.29
C LEU A 96 21.13 -4.15 18.76
N ASP A 97 20.71 -5.32 19.22
CA ASP A 97 21.63 -6.40 19.54
C ASP A 97 21.85 -7.34 18.35
N GLY A 98 22.81 -8.24 18.47
CA GLY A 98 23.17 -9.15 17.36
C GLY A 98 22.05 -10.07 16.91
N GLN A 99 21.11 -10.41 17.81
CA GLN A 99 19.94 -11.23 17.44
C GLN A 99 18.95 -10.43 16.61
N GLU A 100 18.64 -9.20 17.01
CA GLU A 100 17.74 -8.32 16.28
C GLU A 100 18.29 -7.97 14.89
N ILE A 101 19.61 -7.73 14.80
CA ILE A 101 20.28 -7.51 13.51
C ILE A 101 20.17 -8.75 12.61
N ALA A 102 20.40 -9.95 13.17
CA ALA A 102 20.26 -11.20 12.40
C ALA A 102 18.82 -11.44 11.91
N GLU A 103 17.82 -11.12 12.73
CA GLU A 103 16.41 -11.21 12.35
C GLU A 103 16.03 -10.21 11.24
N LEU A 104 16.55 -8.98 11.30
CA LEU A 104 16.40 -7.97 10.25
C LEU A 104 17.00 -8.44 8.93
N LEU A 105 18.23 -8.96 8.95
CA LEU A 105 18.89 -9.52 7.77
C LEU A 105 18.10 -10.70 7.19
N TYR A 106 17.54 -11.56 8.05
CA TYR A 106 16.70 -12.66 7.61
C TYR A 106 15.41 -12.18 6.94
N LEU A 107 14.77 -11.17 7.51
CA LEU A 107 13.59 -10.54 6.92
C LEU A 107 13.89 -9.94 5.55
N GLY A 108 15.08 -9.35 5.36
CA GLY A 108 15.54 -8.82 4.08
C GLY A 108 15.63 -9.85 2.95
N HIS A 109 15.67 -11.15 3.27
CA HIS A 109 15.57 -12.21 2.25
C HIS A 109 14.15 -12.44 1.74
N ILE A 110 13.17 -11.71 2.25
CA ILE A 110 11.74 -11.76 1.84
C ILE A 110 11.18 -13.21 1.91
N LYS A 111 11.61 -13.96 2.90
CA LYS A 111 11.14 -15.31 3.21
C LYS A 111 10.14 -15.26 4.37
N ASN A 112 9.71 -16.43 4.81
CA ASN A 112 8.89 -16.50 6.01
C ASN A 112 9.59 -15.80 7.18
N HIS A 113 8.86 -14.92 7.86
CA HIS A 113 9.38 -14.23 9.02
C HIS A 113 9.57 -15.21 10.20
N LEU A 114 10.59 -14.97 11.02
CA LEU A 114 10.84 -15.74 12.25
C LEU A 114 9.88 -15.32 13.36
N ARG A 115 9.52 -14.04 13.37
CA ARG A 115 8.52 -13.41 14.24
C ARG A 115 7.94 -12.19 13.54
N ILE A 116 6.83 -11.66 14.04
CA ILE A 116 6.24 -10.42 13.55
C ILE A 116 7.32 -9.30 13.64
N PRO A 117 7.63 -8.59 12.53
CA PRO A 117 8.79 -7.71 12.42
C PRO A 117 8.60 -6.33 13.06
N PHE A 118 8.22 -6.30 14.34
CA PHE A 118 8.12 -5.08 15.12
C PHE A 118 9.17 -5.08 16.23
N TYR A 119 10.15 -4.20 16.10
CA TYR A 119 11.28 -4.08 17.00
C TYR A 119 11.06 -2.90 17.95
N ARG A 120 11.05 -3.17 19.25
CA ARG A 120 10.82 -2.12 20.25
C ARG A 120 11.85 -1.00 20.17
N LYS A 121 13.09 -1.33 19.85
CA LYS A 121 14.20 -0.37 19.78
C LYS A 121 14.07 0.54 18.55
N LEU A 122 13.58 0.02 17.44
CA LEU A 122 13.30 0.80 16.22
C LEU A 122 12.03 1.63 16.33
N ASN A 123 11.09 1.19 17.16
CA ASN A 123 9.74 1.74 17.23
C ASN A 123 9.00 1.76 15.89
N ASN A 124 9.34 0.84 15.00
CA ASN A 124 8.80 0.81 13.64
C ASN A 124 7.30 0.59 13.62
N ARG A 125 6.60 1.28 12.71
CA ARG A 125 5.16 1.19 12.47
C ARG A 125 4.82 0.14 11.44
N PHE A 126 5.72 -0.08 10.47
CA PHE A 126 5.53 -1.05 9.41
C PHE A 126 6.83 -1.78 9.05
N ALA A 127 6.67 -2.89 8.32
CA ALA A 127 7.72 -3.51 7.53
C ALA A 127 7.16 -3.78 6.13
N TYR A 128 7.69 -3.09 5.15
CA TYR A 128 7.23 -3.09 3.76
C TYR A 128 8.11 -4.00 2.92
N LEU A 129 7.55 -5.09 2.42
CA LEU A 129 8.21 -6.06 1.57
C LEU A 129 7.58 -6.00 0.17
N SER A 130 8.39 -5.61 -0.79
CA SER A 130 7.98 -5.54 -2.19
C SER A 130 8.41 -6.78 -2.94
N HIS A 131 7.52 -7.30 -3.74
CA HIS A 131 7.71 -8.43 -4.64
C HIS A 131 7.33 -8.03 -6.07
N GLU A 132 7.75 -8.82 -7.04
CA GLU A 132 7.36 -8.65 -8.44
C GLU A 132 7.57 -7.22 -8.98
N ASP A 133 8.79 -6.71 -8.79
CA ASP A 133 9.16 -5.36 -9.23
C ASP A 133 8.25 -4.26 -8.63
N GLY A 134 7.87 -4.41 -7.37
CA GLY A 134 7.09 -3.39 -6.63
C GLY A 134 5.57 -3.48 -6.79
N TRP A 135 5.06 -4.48 -7.51
CA TRP A 135 3.64 -4.59 -7.80
C TRP A 135 2.83 -5.31 -6.72
N LEU A 136 3.39 -6.38 -6.15
CA LEU A 136 2.81 -7.10 -5.03
C LEU A 136 3.56 -6.72 -3.76
N ASN A 137 2.86 -6.19 -2.78
CA ASN A 137 3.46 -5.77 -1.52
C ASN A 137 2.89 -6.57 -0.36
N LYS A 138 3.79 -7.11 0.46
CA LYS A 138 3.46 -7.71 1.74
C LYS A 138 3.89 -6.75 2.83
N THR A 139 2.94 -6.08 3.45
CA THR A 139 3.25 -5.08 4.47
C THR A 139 2.72 -5.53 5.83
N TYR A 140 3.60 -5.60 6.82
CA TYR A 140 3.24 -5.73 8.22
C TYR A 140 2.94 -4.35 8.78
N TYR A 141 1.81 -4.21 9.45
CA TYR A 141 1.41 -2.96 10.11
C TYR A 141 1.32 -3.18 11.61
N ARG A 142 1.90 -2.30 12.40
CA ARG A 142 1.80 -2.36 13.86
C ARG A 142 0.35 -2.14 14.32
N THR A 143 -0.34 -1.24 13.64
CA THR A 143 -1.78 -0.99 13.82
C THR A 143 -2.48 -1.12 12.47
N MET A 144 -3.65 -1.73 12.45
CA MET A 144 -4.43 -1.85 11.20
C MET A 144 -4.97 -0.51 10.71
N ASP A 145 -5.06 0.49 11.58
CA ASP A 145 -5.46 1.85 11.18
C ASP A 145 -4.47 2.44 10.17
N ASP A 146 -3.17 2.16 10.31
CA ASP A 146 -2.16 2.58 9.33
C ASP A 146 -2.42 1.96 7.94
N PHE A 147 -2.89 0.72 7.89
CA PHE A 147 -3.32 0.11 6.62
C PHE A 147 -4.56 0.78 6.04
N TYR A 148 -5.58 1.04 6.86
CA TYR A 148 -6.81 1.68 6.38
C TYR A 148 -6.56 3.11 5.90
N ILE A 149 -5.68 3.87 6.57
CA ILE A 149 -5.23 5.18 6.10
C ILE A 149 -4.55 5.04 4.73
N THR A 150 -3.61 4.10 4.59
CA THR A 150 -2.93 3.83 3.31
C THR A 150 -3.91 3.50 2.21
N LEU A 151 -4.86 2.60 2.46
CA LEU A 151 -5.86 2.19 1.48
C LEU A 151 -6.77 3.34 1.08
N GLY A 152 -7.29 4.09 2.05
CA GLY A 152 -8.18 5.23 1.83
C GLY A 152 -7.50 6.36 1.05
N SER A 153 -6.26 6.69 1.40
CA SER A 153 -5.43 7.68 0.70
C SER A 153 -5.16 7.25 -0.75
N SER A 154 -4.69 6.00 -0.96
CA SER A 154 -4.39 5.47 -2.30
C SER A 154 -5.61 5.46 -3.22
N ILE A 155 -6.79 5.04 -2.73
CA ILE A 155 -8.03 5.09 -3.50
C ILE A 155 -8.34 6.54 -3.92
N SER A 156 -8.27 7.47 -2.98
CA SER A 156 -8.60 8.87 -3.22
C SER A 156 -7.63 9.53 -4.21
N MET A 157 -6.34 9.23 -4.13
CA MET A 157 -5.33 9.69 -5.08
C MET A 157 -5.65 9.19 -6.50
N LYS A 158 -5.86 7.88 -6.66
CA LYS A 158 -6.17 7.28 -7.97
C LYS A 158 -7.46 7.84 -8.60
N LEU A 159 -8.46 8.17 -7.78
CA LEU A 159 -9.69 8.82 -8.24
C LEU A 159 -9.44 10.26 -8.71
N ASN A 160 -8.53 10.98 -8.05
CA ASN A 160 -8.18 12.36 -8.41
C ASN A 160 -7.27 12.42 -9.64
N ASP A 161 -6.36 11.46 -9.81
CA ASP A 161 -5.43 11.40 -10.96
C ASP A 161 -6.13 11.03 -12.27
N LYS A 162 -7.18 10.22 -12.22
CA LYS A 162 -8.03 9.87 -13.37
C LYS A 162 -8.88 11.04 -13.91
N GLY A 163 -8.58 12.29 -13.53
CA GLY A 163 -9.26 13.48 -14.04
C GLY A 163 -9.27 13.53 -15.57
N GLU A 164 -10.48 13.55 -16.19
CA GLU A 164 -10.68 13.58 -17.64
C GLU A 164 -9.83 14.68 -18.30
N LYS A 165 -8.98 14.29 -19.25
CA LYS A 165 -8.43 15.20 -20.25
C LYS A 165 -9.60 15.65 -21.16
N THR A 166 -10.27 16.73 -20.80
CA THR A 166 -11.29 17.32 -21.68
C THR A 166 -10.60 18.06 -22.82
N PHE A 167 -11.11 17.87 -24.04
CA PHE A 167 -10.61 18.44 -25.30
C PHE A 167 -10.60 19.99 -25.30
N PHE A 168 -11.31 20.62 -24.38
CA PHE A 168 -11.45 22.07 -24.22
C PHE A 168 -11.13 22.51 -22.77
N GLY A 169 -9.86 22.46 -22.38
CA GLY A 169 -9.38 23.10 -21.15
C GLY A 169 -9.75 22.36 -19.86
N ARG A 170 -8.81 22.37 -18.93
CA ARG A 170 -8.95 21.77 -17.60
C ARG A 170 -10.15 22.35 -16.84
N ARG A 171 -11.29 21.69 -16.83
CA ARG A 171 -12.23 21.91 -15.74
C ARG A 171 -11.57 21.34 -14.48
N LYS A 172 -11.27 22.21 -13.50
CA LYS A 172 -10.91 21.76 -12.15
C LYS A 172 -12.07 20.90 -11.65
N ARG A 173 -11.94 19.58 -11.69
CA ARG A 173 -12.81 18.71 -10.91
C ARG A 173 -12.66 19.11 -9.44
N LYS A 174 -13.76 19.12 -8.69
CA LYS A 174 -13.64 19.22 -7.23
C LYS A 174 -12.91 17.97 -6.76
N GLU A 175 -11.85 18.18 -6.03
CA GLU A 175 -11.05 17.17 -5.40
C GLU A 175 -11.94 16.26 -4.52
N ILE A 176 -11.74 14.97 -4.65
CA ILE A 176 -12.42 13.97 -3.84
C ILE A 176 -11.59 13.83 -2.56
N PRO A 177 -12.19 14.01 -1.36
CA PRO A 177 -11.46 13.91 -0.11
C PRO A 177 -11.02 12.47 0.16
N GLU A 178 -10.03 12.31 1.03
CA GLU A 178 -9.62 10.99 1.50
C GLU A 178 -10.78 10.20 2.12
N ILE A 179 -10.73 8.87 1.95
CA ILE A 179 -11.72 7.99 2.56
C ILE A 179 -11.38 7.82 4.04
N PRO A 180 -12.28 8.20 4.95
CA PRO A 180 -12.07 7.96 6.38
C PRO A 180 -11.96 6.47 6.69
N VAL A 181 -11.15 6.11 7.67
CA VAL A 181 -10.90 4.70 8.05
C VAL A 181 -12.19 3.96 8.44
N GLU A 182 -13.15 4.66 9.04
CA GLU A 182 -14.44 4.12 9.46
C GLU A 182 -15.29 3.60 8.29
N ILE A 183 -15.05 4.12 7.09
CA ILE A 183 -15.72 3.65 5.86
C ILE A 183 -15.14 2.33 5.38
N LEU A 184 -13.91 2.00 5.76
CA LEU A 184 -13.22 0.78 5.36
C LEU A 184 -13.43 -0.38 6.36
N TYR A 185 -13.71 -0.09 7.63
CA TYR A 185 -13.95 -1.12 8.65
C TYR A 185 -15.05 -2.14 8.29
N PRO A 186 -16.18 -1.75 7.67
CA PRO A 186 -17.20 -2.71 7.27
C PRO A 186 -16.71 -3.79 6.30
N PHE A 187 -15.58 -3.59 5.60
CA PHE A 187 -15.02 -4.52 4.62
C PHE A 187 -13.91 -5.44 5.18
N ILE A 188 -13.78 -5.54 6.50
CA ILE A 188 -12.71 -6.35 7.12
C ILE A 188 -12.83 -7.83 6.73
N GLU A 189 -14.03 -8.39 6.70
CA GLU A 189 -14.22 -9.81 6.35
C GLU A 189 -13.94 -10.04 4.87
N GLU A 190 -14.35 -9.13 3.98
CA GLU A 190 -14.05 -9.17 2.55
C GLU A 190 -12.52 -9.08 2.30
N MET A 191 -11.81 -8.25 3.08
CA MET A 191 -10.35 -8.16 2.99
C MET A 191 -9.66 -9.45 3.46
N LYS A 192 -10.21 -10.17 4.42
CA LYS A 192 -9.68 -11.48 4.85
C LYS A 192 -9.88 -12.57 3.79
N GLU A 193 -10.90 -12.43 2.97
CA GLU A 193 -11.19 -13.35 1.86
C GLU A 193 -10.56 -12.92 0.53
N GLY A 194 -9.82 -11.80 0.50
CA GLY A 194 -9.22 -11.25 -0.71
C GLY A 194 -10.17 -10.38 -1.52
N MET A 195 -10.12 -9.08 -1.24
CA MET A 195 -10.99 -8.06 -1.81
C MET A 195 -10.31 -7.31 -2.95
N ILE A 196 -11.05 -7.02 -4.01
CA ILE A 196 -10.64 -6.12 -5.08
C ILE A 196 -11.54 -4.89 -5.14
N ILE A 197 -10.92 -3.72 -5.22
CA ILE A 197 -11.53 -2.41 -5.34
C ILE A 197 -11.24 -1.88 -6.75
N SER A 198 -12.25 -1.68 -7.58
CA SER A 198 -12.04 -1.26 -8.96
C SER A 198 -12.23 0.23 -9.15
N ILE A 199 -11.12 0.95 -9.21
CA ILE A 199 -11.10 2.38 -9.54
C ILE A 199 -11.45 2.61 -11.01
N GLU A 200 -11.06 1.68 -11.90
CA GLU A 200 -11.33 1.81 -13.34
C GLU A 200 -12.81 1.66 -13.69
N LYS A 201 -13.56 0.85 -12.89
CA LYS A 201 -15.01 0.67 -13.03
C LYS A 201 -15.81 1.65 -12.16
N ALA A 202 -15.16 2.61 -11.51
CA ALA A 202 -15.86 3.60 -10.71
C ALA A 202 -16.83 4.42 -11.56
N VAL A 203 -18.08 4.51 -11.11
CA VAL A 203 -19.14 5.26 -11.78
C VAL A 203 -19.19 6.69 -11.26
N HIS A 204 -18.89 7.63 -12.12
CA HIS A 204 -18.92 9.05 -11.79
C HIS A 204 -20.22 9.67 -12.30
N THR A 205 -21.06 10.14 -11.38
CA THR A 205 -22.27 10.91 -11.67
C THR A 205 -22.10 12.38 -11.31
N ARG A 206 -23.14 13.19 -11.51
CA ARG A 206 -23.17 14.58 -11.01
C ARG A 206 -23.22 14.65 -9.49
N THR A 207 -23.81 13.64 -8.86
CA THR A 207 -24.12 13.61 -7.42
C THR A 207 -23.25 12.66 -6.63
N SER A 208 -22.61 11.67 -7.26
CA SER A 208 -21.83 10.65 -6.57
C SER A 208 -20.62 10.16 -7.36
N VAL A 209 -19.73 9.48 -6.63
CA VAL A 209 -18.73 8.56 -7.17
C VAL A 209 -18.96 7.21 -6.49
N GLU A 210 -19.19 6.15 -7.26
CA GLU A 210 -19.44 4.80 -6.75
C GLU A 210 -18.30 3.88 -7.18
N ILE A 211 -17.64 3.26 -6.22
CA ILE A 211 -16.51 2.38 -6.43
C ILE A 211 -16.96 0.95 -6.13
N PRO A 212 -17.00 0.07 -7.13
CA PRO A 212 -17.42 -1.32 -6.93
C PRO A 212 -16.34 -2.15 -6.24
N ILE A 213 -16.80 -3.13 -5.46
CA ILE A 213 -15.99 -4.06 -4.69
C ILE A 213 -16.45 -5.49 -4.95
N TRP A 214 -15.48 -6.41 -5.10
CA TRP A 214 -15.69 -7.84 -5.18
C TRP A 214 -14.73 -8.60 -4.28
N VAL A 215 -15.18 -9.74 -3.77
CA VAL A 215 -14.33 -10.76 -3.17
C VAL A 215 -13.94 -11.74 -4.25
N ILE A 216 -12.65 -11.94 -4.46
CA ILE A 216 -12.13 -12.79 -5.54
C ILE A 216 -11.32 -13.97 -5.06
N GLY A 217 -10.97 -14.01 -3.77
CA GLY A 217 -10.19 -15.07 -3.17
C GLY A 217 -8.78 -14.64 -2.80
N ASP A 218 -8.02 -15.61 -2.36
CA ASP A 218 -6.67 -15.46 -1.83
C ASP A 218 -5.64 -15.70 -2.95
N PHE A 219 -4.92 -14.67 -3.34
CA PHE A 219 -3.92 -14.70 -4.41
C PHE A 219 -2.55 -14.27 -3.91
N TYR A 220 -1.54 -15.04 -4.28
CA TYR A 220 -0.12 -14.75 -4.05
C TYR A 220 0.65 -14.51 -5.35
N ASP A 221 -0.04 -14.57 -6.48
CA ASP A 221 0.45 -14.31 -7.83
C ASP A 221 -0.45 -13.27 -8.51
N MET A 222 0.18 -12.26 -9.08
CA MET A 222 -0.50 -11.13 -9.70
C MET A 222 -1.23 -11.52 -11.00
N GLU A 223 -0.65 -12.43 -11.79
CA GLU A 223 -1.23 -12.85 -13.07
C GLU A 223 -2.52 -13.66 -12.82
N GLU A 224 -2.49 -14.55 -11.82
CA GLU A 224 -3.68 -15.32 -11.40
C GLU A 224 -4.79 -14.40 -10.88
N MET A 225 -4.47 -13.45 -10.02
CA MET A 225 -5.40 -12.45 -9.50
C MET A 225 -6.04 -11.64 -10.65
N TYR A 226 -5.24 -11.25 -11.64
CA TYR A 226 -5.72 -10.48 -12.77
C TYR A 226 -6.64 -11.28 -13.70
N GLU A 227 -6.34 -12.55 -13.94
CA GLU A 227 -7.24 -13.42 -14.73
C GLU A 227 -8.59 -13.57 -14.03
N GLU A 228 -8.62 -13.80 -12.72
CA GLU A 228 -9.87 -13.85 -11.96
C GLU A 228 -10.63 -12.51 -12.03
N TYR A 229 -9.92 -11.38 -11.91
CA TYR A 229 -10.54 -10.06 -12.04
C TYR A 229 -11.20 -9.84 -13.42
N LYS A 230 -10.65 -10.38 -14.49
CA LYS A 230 -11.26 -10.28 -15.82
C LYS A 230 -12.59 -11.03 -15.92
N GLU A 231 -12.74 -12.10 -15.17
CA GLU A 231 -13.92 -12.96 -15.22
C GLU A 231 -15.09 -12.45 -14.37
N ILE A 232 -14.88 -11.45 -13.51
CA ILE A 232 -15.95 -10.94 -12.62
C ILE A 232 -16.96 -9.99 -13.29
N HIS A 233 -16.91 -9.79 -14.61
CA HIS A 233 -17.75 -8.80 -15.29
C HIS A 233 -19.26 -8.95 -15.04
N ASP A 234 -19.75 -10.17 -14.89
CA ASP A 234 -21.17 -10.48 -14.70
C ASP A 234 -21.50 -10.89 -13.25
N ARG A 235 -20.53 -10.86 -12.34
CA ARG A 235 -20.77 -11.19 -10.92
C ARG A 235 -21.44 -10.02 -10.21
N PRO A 236 -22.41 -10.28 -9.32
CA PRO A 236 -22.96 -9.24 -8.46
C PRO A 236 -21.84 -8.66 -7.57
N LEU A 237 -21.98 -7.38 -7.22
CA LEU A 237 -21.06 -6.72 -6.29
C LEU A 237 -21.20 -7.35 -4.90
N ASP A 238 -20.08 -7.52 -4.20
CA ASP A 238 -20.05 -7.87 -2.78
C ASP A 238 -20.12 -6.62 -1.90
N GLY A 239 -19.78 -5.46 -2.48
CA GLY A 239 -19.93 -4.18 -1.81
C GLY A 239 -19.66 -3.00 -2.72
N LYS A 240 -19.78 -1.81 -2.19
CA LYS A 240 -19.35 -0.56 -2.83
C LYS A 240 -19.07 0.53 -1.82
N ILE A 241 -18.15 1.42 -2.18
CA ILE A 241 -17.88 2.68 -1.49
C ILE A 241 -18.46 3.82 -2.33
N VAL A 242 -19.18 4.73 -1.70
CA VAL A 242 -19.88 5.82 -2.40
C VAL A 242 -19.51 7.16 -1.78
N PHE A 243 -19.03 8.08 -2.59
CA PHE A 243 -18.87 9.48 -2.23
C PHE A 243 -20.07 10.28 -2.71
N ASP A 244 -20.84 10.84 -1.78
CA ASP A 244 -21.94 11.77 -2.07
C ASP A 244 -21.36 13.19 -2.23
N ARG A 245 -21.43 13.74 -3.45
CA ARG A 245 -20.87 15.06 -3.76
C ARG A 245 -21.66 16.21 -3.14
N LYS A 246 -22.93 16.00 -2.83
CA LYS A 246 -23.80 17.01 -2.24
C LYS A 246 -23.55 17.12 -0.75
N GLU A 247 -23.58 15.97 -0.08
CA GLU A 247 -23.36 15.87 1.37
C GLU A 247 -21.86 15.97 1.71
N LYS A 248 -20.96 15.70 0.73
CA LYS A 248 -19.51 15.58 0.89
C LYS A 248 -19.10 14.48 1.87
N GLU A 249 -19.81 13.39 1.85
CA GLU A 249 -19.64 12.26 2.75
C GLU A 249 -19.37 10.97 1.99
N TRP A 250 -18.56 10.12 2.58
CA TRP A 250 -18.35 8.75 2.16
C TRP A 250 -19.34 7.81 2.85
N LYS A 251 -19.77 6.77 2.16
CA LYS A 251 -20.66 5.72 2.66
C LYS A 251 -20.20 4.35 2.17
N ALA A 252 -20.22 3.36 3.06
CA ALA A 252 -19.95 1.97 2.75
C ALA A 252 -21.25 1.18 2.60
N TYR A 253 -21.28 0.28 1.64
CA TYR A 253 -22.38 -0.67 1.43
C TYR A 253 -21.76 -2.05 1.26
N VAL A 254 -21.95 -2.92 2.22
CA VAL A 254 -21.54 -4.31 2.23
C VAL A 254 -22.77 -5.18 2.04
N LYS A 255 -22.63 -6.33 1.37
CA LYS A 255 -23.74 -7.23 1.05
C LYS A 255 -24.12 -8.10 2.23
#